data_78bf3692c6c6348e6b62c090a5ee3d2f
#
_entry.id   78bf3692c6c6348e6b62c090a5ee3d2f
#
_cell.length_a   1.000
_cell.length_b   1.000
_cell.length_c   1.000
_cell.angle_alpha   90.00
_cell.angle_beta   90.00
_cell.angle_gamma   90.00
#
_symmetry.space_group_name_H-M   'P 1'
#
loop_
_entity.id
_entity.type
_entity.pdbx_description
1 polymer ?
#
loop_
_entity_poly.entity_id
_entity_poly.type
_entity_poly.pdbx_seq_one_letter_code
_entity_poly.pdbx_strand_id
1 'polypeptide(L)'
;VAGIAMGLIKEGDDFAVLTDILGDEDHLGDMDFKVAGTETGITALQMDIKIKGINESIMETALVKAKNARNHILGIMNKVISSAKDLSENAPAMKTFMVNKDKIKEIIGKGGAVIKGMQEKTGATVDVNDDGVVSVFGQNQSSMKECLAIIEEILEEPELDKVYKGKV
;
A
#
# COMPACT_ATOMS: atom_id res chain seq x y z
N VAL A 1 -5.71 -7.80 4.62
CA VAL A 1 -7.14 -7.77 4.25
C VAL A 1 -7.60 -9.18 3.93
N ALA A 2 -8.78 -9.58 4.40
CA ALA A 2 -9.45 -10.81 3.99
C ALA A 2 -10.77 -10.49 3.30
N GLY A 3 -11.18 -11.32 2.35
CA GLY A 3 -12.44 -11.22 1.64
C GLY A 3 -13.30 -12.46 1.85
N ILE A 4 -14.63 -12.28 1.74
CA ILE A 4 -15.61 -13.35 1.80
C ILE A 4 -16.74 -13.08 0.81
N ALA A 5 -17.26 -14.12 0.17
CA ALA A 5 -18.45 -14.07 -0.65
C ALA A 5 -19.65 -14.56 0.16
N MET A 6 -20.70 -13.75 0.23
CA MET A 6 -21.93 -14.01 0.96
C MET A 6 -23.09 -14.14 0.00
N GLY A 7 -24.09 -14.92 0.36
CA GLY A 7 -25.31 -15.09 -0.41
C GLY A 7 -26.56 -14.96 0.44
N LEU A 8 -27.70 -14.83 -0.23
CA LEU A 8 -29.02 -14.77 0.37
C LEU A 8 -29.97 -15.70 -0.37
N ILE A 9 -30.77 -16.43 0.40
CA ILE A 9 -31.97 -17.10 -0.07
C ILE A 9 -33.15 -16.52 0.72
N LYS A 10 -34.18 -16.06 0.04
CA LYS A 10 -35.34 -15.43 0.66
C LYS A 10 -36.62 -16.00 0.10
N GLU A 11 -37.52 -16.48 0.97
CA GLU A 11 -38.84 -16.95 0.60
C GLU A 11 -39.90 -16.30 1.52
N GLY A 12 -40.71 -15.43 0.95
CA GLY A 12 -41.64 -14.61 1.73
C GLY A 12 -40.94 -13.71 2.73
N ASP A 13 -41.23 -13.88 4.02
CA ASP A 13 -40.59 -13.15 5.11
C ASP A 13 -39.40 -13.90 5.69
N ASP A 14 -39.24 -15.18 5.37
CA ASP A 14 -38.09 -15.99 5.80
C ASP A 14 -36.88 -15.77 4.93
N PHE A 15 -35.72 -15.85 5.54
CA PHE A 15 -34.42 -15.71 4.82
C PHE A 15 -33.27 -16.49 5.46
N ALA A 16 -32.35 -16.88 4.64
CA ALA A 16 -31.08 -17.47 5.06
C ALA A 16 -29.91 -16.73 4.41
N VAL A 17 -28.97 -16.29 5.24
CA VAL A 17 -27.70 -15.72 4.77
C VAL A 17 -26.65 -16.83 4.72
N LEU A 18 -26.09 -17.04 3.54
CA LEU A 18 -25.06 -18.02 3.25
C LEU A 18 -23.67 -17.37 3.36
N THR A 19 -22.69 -18.11 3.89
CA THR A 19 -21.32 -17.65 4.04
C THR A 19 -20.39 -18.52 3.20
N ASP A 20 -19.48 -17.92 2.46
CA ASP A 20 -18.54 -18.60 1.58
C ASP A 20 -19.24 -19.36 0.46
N ILE A 21 -20.01 -18.64 -0.34
CA ILE A 21 -20.87 -19.21 -1.38
C ILE A 21 -20.08 -19.78 -2.56
N LEU A 22 -20.62 -20.86 -3.11
CA LEU A 22 -20.18 -21.44 -4.38
C LEU A 22 -20.74 -20.68 -5.57
N GLY A 23 -20.21 -20.93 -6.78
CA GLY A 23 -20.68 -20.29 -7.99
C GLY A 23 -22.17 -20.52 -8.30
N ASP A 24 -22.70 -21.71 -7.99
CA ASP A 24 -24.12 -22.01 -8.15
C ASP A 24 -25.00 -21.25 -7.15
N GLU A 25 -24.53 -21.07 -5.92
CA GLU A 25 -25.22 -20.28 -4.89
C GLU A 25 -25.18 -18.77 -5.21
N ASP A 26 -24.11 -18.30 -5.85
CA ASP A 26 -24.04 -16.96 -6.44
C ASP A 26 -25.10 -16.82 -7.55
N HIS A 27 -25.12 -17.74 -8.52
CA HIS A 27 -25.98 -17.64 -9.69
C HIS A 27 -27.46 -17.79 -9.38
N LEU A 28 -27.83 -18.72 -8.50
CA LEU A 28 -29.22 -19.08 -8.18
C LEU A 28 -29.79 -18.31 -6.97
N GLY A 29 -28.92 -17.68 -6.19
CA GLY A 29 -29.33 -16.93 -4.99
C GLY A 29 -30.04 -15.61 -5.30
N ASP A 30 -30.69 -15.06 -4.30
CA ASP A 30 -31.48 -13.82 -4.38
C ASP A 30 -30.63 -12.55 -4.24
N MET A 31 -29.48 -12.66 -3.62
CA MET A 31 -28.45 -11.63 -3.51
C MET A 31 -27.11 -12.30 -3.27
N ASP A 32 -26.08 -11.75 -3.83
CA ASP A 32 -24.69 -12.02 -3.46
C ASP A 32 -23.96 -10.73 -3.14
N PHE A 33 -23.02 -10.78 -2.20
CA PHE A 33 -22.07 -9.70 -2.01
C PHE A 33 -20.69 -10.21 -1.59
N LYS A 34 -19.71 -9.56 -2.13
CA LYS A 34 -18.29 -9.80 -1.85
C LYS A 34 -17.80 -8.64 -1.02
N VAL A 35 -17.27 -8.95 0.15
CA VAL A 35 -16.77 -7.93 1.08
C VAL A 35 -15.36 -8.24 1.53
N ALA A 36 -14.50 -7.25 1.43
CA ALA A 36 -13.14 -7.33 1.90
C ALA A 36 -12.88 -6.30 3.01
N GLY A 37 -11.95 -6.59 3.91
CA GLY A 37 -11.61 -5.66 4.98
C GLY A 37 -10.54 -6.17 5.93
N THR A 38 -10.20 -5.30 6.86
CA THR A 38 -9.33 -5.57 8.01
C THR A 38 -10.16 -6.03 9.20
N GLU A 39 -9.51 -6.23 10.35
CA GLU A 39 -10.22 -6.48 11.62
C GLU A 39 -11.10 -5.29 12.04
N THR A 40 -10.70 -4.07 11.67
CA THR A 40 -11.32 -2.83 12.10
C THR A 40 -12.39 -2.30 11.16
N GLY A 41 -12.37 -2.68 9.87
CA GLY A 41 -13.30 -2.12 8.91
C GLY A 41 -13.33 -2.79 7.55
N ILE A 42 -14.33 -2.41 6.76
CA ILE A 42 -14.52 -2.83 5.38
C ILE A 42 -13.73 -1.89 4.46
N THR A 43 -12.97 -2.46 3.51
CA THR A 43 -12.17 -1.73 2.54
C THR A 43 -12.76 -1.78 1.13
N ALA A 44 -13.55 -2.80 0.82
CA ALA A 44 -14.23 -2.94 -0.47
C ALA A 44 -15.50 -3.77 -0.31
N LEU A 45 -16.54 -3.42 -1.05
CA LEU A 45 -17.81 -4.14 -1.12
C LEU A 45 -18.35 -4.08 -2.55
N GLN A 46 -18.80 -5.22 -3.06
CA GLN A 46 -19.55 -5.34 -4.31
C GLN A 46 -20.77 -6.18 -4.03
N MET A 47 -21.96 -5.73 -4.46
CA MET A 47 -23.23 -6.38 -4.21
C MET A 47 -24.05 -6.46 -5.48
N ASP A 48 -24.71 -7.59 -5.67
CA ASP A 48 -25.74 -7.81 -6.69
C ASP A 48 -27.03 -8.29 -6.02
N ILE A 49 -28.13 -7.55 -6.21
CA ILE A 49 -29.47 -7.88 -5.68
C ILE A 49 -30.34 -8.28 -6.85
N LYS A 50 -30.80 -9.54 -6.88
CA LYS A 50 -31.55 -10.14 -7.96
C LYS A 50 -33.07 -10.15 -7.71
N ILE A 51 -33.49 -9.67 -6.54
CA ILE A 51 -34.90 -9.52 -6.11
C ILE A 51 -35.25 -8.04 -5.94
N LYS A 52 -36.52 -7.74 -5.63
CA LYS A 52 -37.02 -6.34 -5.55
C LYS A 52 -36.34 -5.49 -4.47
N GLY A 53 -35.59 -6.10 -3.57
CA GLY A 53 -34.85 -5.42 -2.52
C GLY A 53 -34.69 -6.29 -1.28
N ILE A 54 -33.84 -5.82 -0.39
CA ILE A 54 -33.56 -6.42 0.93
C ILE A 54 -33.85 -5.39 2.01
N ASN A 55 -34.24 -5.83 3.20
CA ASN A 55 -34.41 -4.96 4.35
C ASN A 55 -33.15 -4.82 5.18
N GLU A 56 -33.14 -3.89 6.12
CA GLU A 56 -32.02 -3.59 6.99
C GLU A 56 -31.59 -4.81 7.83
N SER A 57 -32.52 -5.58 8.35
CA SER A 57 -32.26 -6.78 9.18
C SER A 57 -31.47 -7.86 8.40
N ILE A 58 -31.79 -8.06 7.12
CA ILE A 58 -31.05 -8.97 6.24
C ILE A 58 -29.62 -8.46 6.08
N MET A 59 -29.46 -7.17 5.83
CA MET A 59 -28.13 -6.56 5.63
C MET A 59 -27.28 -6.62 6.92
N GLU A 60 -27.84 -6.30 8.06
CA GLU A 60 -27.14 -6.42 9.35
C GLU A 60 -26.68 -7.84 9.60
N THR A 61 -27.58 -8.84 9.41
CA THR A 61 -27.23 -10.25 9.56
C THR A 61 -26.09 -10.65 8.62
N ALA A 62 -26.15 -10.22 7.37
CA ALA A 62 -25.15 -10.51 6.36
C ALA A 62 -23.78 -9.90 6.71
N LEU A 63 -23.75 -8.63 7.12
CA LEU A 63 -22.51 -7.95 7.51
C LEU A 63 -21.88 -8.55 8.76
N VAL A 64 -22.67 -8.94 9.76
CA VAL A 64 -22.16 -9.62 10.97
C VAL A 64 -21.55 -10.98 10.62
N LYS A 65 -22.23 -11.79 9.81
CA LYS A 65 -21.68 -13.08 9.35
C LYS A 65 -20.41 -12.89 8.52
N ALA A 66 -20.38 -11.91 7.61
CA ALA A 66 -19.22 -11.59 6.81
C ALA A 66 -18.04 -11.13 7.66
N LYS A 67 -18.27 -10.31 8.71
CA LYS A 67 -17.22 -9.91 9.66
C LYS A 67 -16.62 -11.11 10.38
N ASN A 68 -17.45 -12.02 10.86
CA ASN A 68 -16.99 -13.22 11.55
C ASN A 68 -16.15 -14.11 10.63
N ALA A 69 -16.58 -14.31 9.38
CA ALA A 69 -15.83 -15.09 8.39
C ALA A 69 -14.51 -14.43 8.03
N ARG A 70 -14.48 -13.12 7.78
CA ARG A 70 -13.23 -12.38 7.51
C ARG A 70 -12.26 -12.44 8.67
N ASN A 71 -12.73 -12.28 9.90
CA ASN A 71 -11.90 -12.37 11.10
C ASN A 71 -11.30 -13.77 11.28
N HIS A 72 -12.06 -14.82 10.95
CA HIS A 72 -11.54 -16.18 10.95
C HIS A 72 -10.38 -16.33 9.96
N ILE A 73 -10.56 -15.86 8.72
CA ILE A 73 -9.52 -15.89 7.67
C ILE A 73 -8.29 -15.07 8.10
N LEU A 74 -8.50 -13.85 8.60
CA LEU A 74 -7.42 -13.00 9.12
C LEU A 74 -6.64 -13.68 10.25
N GLY A 75 -7.32 -14.38 11.17
CA GLY A 75 -6.68 -15.13 12.22
C GLY A 75 -5.77 -16.26 11.71
N ILE A 76 -6.12 -16.89 10.58
CA ILE A 76 -5.26 -17.88 9.93
C ILE A 76 -4.10 -17.19 9.22
N MET A 77 -4.36 -16.14 8.47
CA MET A 77 -3.33 -15.38 7.75
C MET A 77 -2.28 -14.79 8.70
N ASN A 78 -2.70 -14.23 9.81
CA ASN A 78 -1.83 -13.59 10.80
C ASN A 78 -0.88 -14.56 11.53
N LYS A 79 -1.19 -15.87 11.52
CA LYS A 79 -0.25 -16.89 12.03
C LYS A 79 0.98 -17.04 11.13
N VAL A 80 0.86 -16.69 9.86
CA VAL A 80 1.95 -16.81 8.88
C VAL A 80 2.63 -15.46 8.67
N ILE A 81 1.84 -14.39 8.48
CA ILE A 81 2.32 -13.02 8.26
C ILE A 81 1.40 -12.06 9.02
N SER A 82 1.89 -11.51 10.12
CA SER A 82 1.16 -10.55 10.97
C SER A 82 1.41 -9.08 10.58
N SER A 83 2.51 -8.80 9.87
CA SER A 83 2.89 -7.47 9.42
C SER A 83 3.59 -7.55 8.06
N ALA A 84 3.67 -6.42 7.38
CA ALA A 84 4.47 -6.32 6.17
C ALA A 84 5.94 -6.65 6.48
N LYS A 85 6.55 -7.49 5.64
CA LYS A 85 7.99 -7.77 5.69
C LYS A 85 8.75 -6.70 4.92
N ASP A 86 10.05 -6.60 5.20
CA ASP A 86 10.95 -5.79 4.39
C ASP A 86 10.92 -6.26 2.93
N LEU A 87 11.08 -5.30 2.03
CA LEU A 87 11.16 -5.61 0.61
C LEU A 87 12.41 -6.46 0.32
N SER A 88 12.30 -7.35 -0.66
CA SER A 88 13.47 -8.07 -1.18
C SER A 88 14.55 -7.09 -1.65
N GLU A 89 15.81 -7.43 -1.47
CA GLU A 89 16.95 -6.64 -1.95
C GLU A 89 16.89 -6.35 -3.45
N ASN A 90 16.30 -7.26 -4.22
CA ASN A 90 16.11 -7.14 -5.66
C ASN A 90 14.82 -6.43 -6.06
N ALA A 91 13.95 -6.09 -5.10
CA ALA A 91 12.71 -5.38 -5.41
C ALA A 91 13.00 -3.91 -5.75
N PRO A 92 12.35 -3.35 -6.77
CA PRO A 92 12.37 -1.91 -7.02
C PRO A 92 11.95 -1.14 -5.77
N ALA A 93 12.61 -0.04 -5.52
CA ALA A 93 12.34 0.78 -4.35
C ALA A 93 12.23 2.26 -4.71
N MET A 94 11.37 2.97 -4.02
CA MET A 94 11.24 4.41 -4.16
C MET A 94 11.18 5.05 -2.77
N LYS A 95 11.89 6.15 -2.61
CA LYS A 95 11.81 7.00 -1.42
C LYS A 95 11.58 8.44 -1.84
N THR A 96 10.59 9.06 -1.20
CA THR A 96 10.28 10.47 -1.40
C THR A 96 10.47 11.21 -0.08
N PHE A 97 11.12 12.37 -0.12
CA PHE A 97 11.36 13.22 1.04
C PHE A 97 11.44 14.68 0.62
N MET A 98 11.36 15.58 1.59
CA MET A 98 11.46 17.01 1.34
C MET A 98 12.84 17.54 1.74
N VAL A 99 13.37 18.44 0.93
CA VAL A 99 14.57 19.20 1.21
C VAL A 99 14.24 20.69 1.24
N ASN A 100 15.10 21.49 1.88
CA ASN A 100 15.00 22.94 1.82
C ASN A 100 15.17 23.41 0.36
N LYS A 101 14.35 24.34 -0.11
CA LYS A 101 14.40 24.88 -1.48
C LYS A 101 15.78 25.41 -1.87
N ASP A 102 16.53 25.96 -0.92
CA ASP A 102 17.88 26.45 -1.15
C ASP A 102 18.87 25.32 -1.53
N LYS A 103 18.59 24.09 -1.06
CA LYS A 103 19.41 22.90 -1.34
C LYS A 103 19.12 22.22 -2.69
N ILE A 104 18.02 22.56 -3.34
CA ILE A 104 17.65 22.01 -4.67
C ILE A 104 18.80 22.24 -5.66
N LYS A 105 19.41 23.43 -5.65
CA LYS A 105 20.49 23.78 -6.57
C LYS A 105 21.75 22.92 -6.34
N GLU A 106 22.01 22.49 -5.11
CA GLU A 106 23.15 21.63 -4.77
C GLU A 106 22.92 20.20 -5.30
N ILE A 107 21.71 19.67 -5.16
CA ILE A 107 21.33 18.33 -5.67
C ILE A 107 21.37 18.29 -7.21
N ILE A 108 20.84 19.30 -7.86
CA ILE A 108 20.80 19.37 -9.33
C ILE A 108 22.20 19.65 -9.88
N GLY A 109 22.92 20.57 -9.26
CA GLY A 109 24.22 21.06 -9.74
C GLY A 109 24.15 21.93 -10.98
N LYS A 110 25.27 22.55 -11.36
CA LYS A 110 25.34 23.43 -12.53
C LYS A 110 25.01 22.65 -13.81
N GLY A 111 23.92 23.05 -14.50
CA GLY A 111 23.47 22.37 -15.72
C GLY A 111 23.01 20.92 -15.50
N GLY A 112 22.66 20.54 -14.28
CA GLY A 112 22.23 19.17 -13.96
C GLY A 112 23.39 18.16 -13.80
N ALA A 113 24.62 18.62 -13.67
CA ALA A 113 25.80 17.74 -13.64
C ALA A 113 25.82 16.81 -12.42
N VAL A 114 25.41 17.30 -11.23
CA VAL A 114 25.41 16.51 -10.00
C VAL A 114 24.37 15.41 -10.05
N ILE A 115 23.11 15.75 -10.40
CA ILE A 115 22.02 14.78 -10.49
C ILE A 115 22.28 13.71 -11.56
N LYS A 116 22.83 14.11 -12.73
CA LYS A 116 23.21 13.15 -13.78
C LYS A 116 24.32 12.23 -13.33
N GLY A 117 25.38 12.75 -12.72
CA GLY A 117 26.51 11.96 -12.23
C GLY A 117 26.10 10.95 -11.17
N MET A 118 25.19 11.33 -10.25
CA MET A 118 24.68 10.41 -9.24
C MET A 118 23.80 9.32 -9.86
N GLN A 119 22.96 9.65 -10.83
CA GLN A 119 22.14 8.68 -11.55
C GLN A 119 23.01 7.68 -12.35
N GLU A 120 24.02 8.17 -13.05
CA GLU A 120 24.98 7.32 -13.79
C GLU A 120 25.77 6.39 -12.88
N LYS A 121 26.19 6.88 -11.70
CA LYS A 121 26.97 6.11 -10.74
C LYS A 121 26.15 5.00 -10.06
N THR A 122 24.92 5.27 -9.71
CA THR A 122 24.07 4.38 -8.88
C THR A 122 23.05 3.57 -9.67
N GLY A 123 22.77 3.96 -10.92
CA GLY A 123 21.66 3.40 -11.71
C GLY A 123 20.27 3.76 -11.19
N ALA A 124 20.19 4.66 -10.20
CA ALA A 124 18.90 5.17 -9.70
C ALA A 124 18.42 6.35 -10.55
N THR A 125 17.14 6.62 -10.52
CA THR A 125 16.52 7.83 -11.09
C THR A 125 16.17 8.80 -9.97
N VAL A 126 16.51 10.05 -10.12
CA VAL A 126 16.23 11.12 -9.14
C VAL A 126 15.37 12.18 -9.82
N ASP A 127 14.27 12.52 -9.20
CA ASP A 127 13.41 13.62 -9.59
C ASP A 127 13.31 14.64 -8.47
N VAL A 128 13.36 15.93 -8.81
CA VAL A 128 13.31 17.04 -7.86
C VAL A 128 12.38 18.10 -8.40
N ASN A 129 11.36 18.45 -7.63
CA ASN A 129 10.46 19.54 -8.02
C ASN A 129 10.80 20.86 -7.33
N ASP A 130 10.18 21.97 -7.79
CA ASP A 130 10.42 23.31 -7.28
C ASP A 130 9.94 23.52 -5.82
N ASP A 131 9.13 22.63 -5.31
CA ASP A 131 8.67 22.64 -3.91
C ASP A 131 9.66 21.99 -2.94
N GLY A 132 10.71 21.37 -3.45
CA GLY A 132 11.73 20.68 -2.65
C GLY A 132 11.41 19.21 -2.40
N VAL A 133 10.45 18.63 -3.11
CA VAL A 133 10.19 17.20 -3.05
C VAL A 133 11.20 16.47 -3.91
N VAL A 134 11.97 15.59 -3.30
CA VAL A 134 12.96 14.72 -3.96
C VAL A 134 12.42 13.30 -3.96
N SER A 135 12.34 12.68 -5.13
CA SER A 135 11.96 11.29 -5.31
C SER A 135 13.12 10.51 -5.91
N VAL A 136 13.56 9.48 -5.21
CA VAL A 136 14.64 8.58 -5.63
C VAL A 136 14.04 7.21 -5.93
N PHE A 137 14.19 6.75 -7.16
CA PHE A 137 13.76 5.44 -7.61
C PHE A 137 14.98 4.58 -7.95
N GLY A 138 15.10 3.43 -7.29
CA GLY A 138 16.13 2.43 -7.56
C GLY A 138 15.52 1.15 -8.17
N GLN A 139 16.19 0.55 -9.15
CA GLN A 139 15.81 -0.74 -9.69
C GLN A 139 15.93 -1.88 -8.65
N ASN A 140 16.69 -1.65 -7.60
CA ASN A 140 16.83 -2.50 -6.43
C ASN A 140 17.14 -1.65 -5.19
N GLN A 141 17.12 -2.28 -4.00
CA GLN A 141 17.38 -1.61 -2.73
C GLN A 141 18.78 -0.99 -2.65
N SER A 142 19.79 -1.64 -3.25
CA SER A 142 21.19 -1.17 -3.20
C SER A 142 21.34 0.14 -3.96
N SER A 143 20.88 0.21 -5.22
CA SER A 143 20.99 1.41 -6.05
C SER A 143 20.27 2.62 -5.42
N MET A 144 19.11 2.39 -4.79
CA MET A 144 18.41 3.45 -4.07
C MET A 144 19.19 3.93 -2.84
N LYS A 145 19.72 2.99 -2.03
CA LYS A 145 20.51 3.34 -0.83
C LYS A 145 21.77 4.09 -1.15
N GLU A 146 22.49 3.67 -2.19
CA GLU A 146 23.69 4.37 -2.66
C GLU A 146 23.40 5.79 -3.13
N CYS A 147 22.30 5.97 -3.87
CA CYS A 147 21.86 7.29 -4.31
C CYS A 147 21.47 8.19 -3.15
N LEU A 148 20.72 7.64 -2.18
CA LEU A 148 20.33 8.37 -0.97
C LEU A 148 21.54 8.80 -0.15
N ALA A 149 22.55 7.94 -0.01
CA ALA A 149 23.78 8.28 0.71
C ALA A 149 24.53 9.46 0.05
N ILE A 150 24.59 9.50 -1.28
CA ILE A 150 25.18 10.64 -2.01
C ILE A 150 24.37 11.92 -1.77
N ILE A 151 23.06 11.85 -1.77
CA ILE A 151 22.19 13.01 -1.50
C ILE A 151 22.38 13.48 -0.05
N GLU A 152 22.42 12.57 0.91
CA GLU A 152 22.67 12.89 2.32
C GLU A 152 24.03 13.57 2.50
N GLU A 153 25.08 13.12 1.82
CA GLU A 153 26.41 13.77 1.84
C GLU A 153 26.38 15.19 1.26
N ILE A 154 25.62 15.42 0.18
CA ILE A 154 25.46 16.76 -0.42
C ILE A 154 24.68 17.69 0.50
N LEU A 155 23.72 17.17 1.25
CA LEU A 155 22.86 17.93 2.15
C LEU A 155 23.46 18.13 3.54
N GLU A 156 24.55 17.41 3.87
CA GLU A 156 25.18 17.48 5.19
C GLU A 156 25.67 18.90 5.48
N GLU A 157 25.21 19.48 6.59
CA GLU A 157 25.67 20.77 7.08
C GLU A 157 26.73 20.57 8.17
N PRO A 158 27.78 21.41 8.20
CA PRO A 158 28.80 21.32 9.23
C PRO A 158 28.21 21.53 10.63
N GLU A 159 28.42 20.58 11.50
CA GLU A 159 28.02 20.67 12.91
C GLU A 159 29.20 21.12 13.77
N LEU A 160 28.94 21.92 14.81
CA LEU A 160 29.94 22.33 15.77
C LEU A 160 30.53 21.09 16.48
N ASP A 161 31.85 21.10 16.63
CA ASP A 161 32.67 20.05 17.30
C ASP A 161 32.70 18.69 16.55
N LYS A 162 32.18 18.58 15.32
CA LYS A 162 32.29 17.38 14.50
C LYS A 162 33.53 17.45 13.58
N VAL A 163 34.29 16.38 13.53
CA VAL A 163 35.49 16.28 12.68
C VAL A 163 35.13 15.76 11.30
N TYR A 164 35.40 16.54 10.27
CA TYR A 164 35.14 16.19 8.87
C TYR A 164 36.47 15.86 8.15
N LYS A 165 36.41 14.88 7.25
CA LYS A 165 37.54 14.63 6.32
C LYS A 165 37.25 15.36 5.02
N GLY A 166 38.10 16.32 4.66
CA GLY A 166 37.99 17.06 3.42
C GLY A 166 39.29 16.92 2.58
N LYS A 167 39.14 17.16 1.26
CA LYS A 167 40.30 17.28 0.36
C LYS A 167 40.68 18.75 0.30
N VAL A 168 41.93 19.04 0.60
CA VAL A 168 42.55 20.38 0.46
C VAL A 168 42.96 20.62 -0.98
#